data_18d23ddf09cf2a7970ca801e7f044309
#
_entry.id   18d23ddf09cf2a7970ca801e7f044309
#
_cell.length_a   1.000
_cell.length_b   1.000
_cell.length_c   1.000
_cell.angle_alpha   90.00
_cell.angle_beta   90.00
_cell.angle_gamma   90.00
#
_symmetry.space_group_name_H-M   'P 1'
#
loop_
_entity.id
_entity.type
_entity.pdbx_description
1 polymer ?
#
loop_
_entity_poly.entity_id
_entity_poly.type
_entity_poly.pdbx_seq_one_letter_code
_entity_poly.pdbx_strand_id
1 'polypeptide(L)'
;MRQELAQLGGGAHALAIQILGNVDDAADAVHDSFASVLSRPEAYDRHKGPLKPWFLRVVRNRCLDMIRRRRGDAVPVEQLADPSPNPEESAASEQRSAMIAAALATLDGDKREVIVLRDYLDLSYAEIADVLGVAQGTVMSRIHRARLALKEALGSYDE
;
A
#
# COMPACT_ATOMS: atom_id res chain seq x y z
N MET A 1 -19.26 10.17 6.24
CA MET A 1 -18.06 10.06 5.41
C MET A 1 -16.76 10.44 6.13
N ARG A 2 -16.71 11.54 6.87
CA ARG A 2 -15.49 11.95 7.58
C ARG A 2 -14.98 10.90 8.57
N GLN A 3 -15.86 10.29 9.35
CA GLN A 3 -15.50 9.27 10.32
C GLN A 3 -14.96 8.01 9.64
N GLU A 4 -15.58 7.61 8.53
CA GLU A 4 -15.14 6.45 7.76
C GLU A 4 -13.75 6.70 7.14
N LEU A 5 -13.53 7.90 6.60
CA LEU A 5 -12.23 8.29 6.05
C LEU A 5 -11.15 8.31 7.13
N ALA A 6 -11.46 8.81 8.32
CA ALA A 6 -10.50 8.84 9.42
C ALA A 6 -10.03 7.42 9.80
N GLN A 7 -10.92 6.42 9.72
CA GLN A 7 -10.58 5.04 10.00
C GLN A 7 -9.68 4.42 8.92
N LEU A 8 -9.67 4.98 7.72
CA LEU A 8 -8.88 4.48 6.59
C LEU A 8 -7.46 5.05 6.55
N GLY A 9 -7.15 6.02 7.41
CA GLY A 9 -5.86 6.71 7.39
C GLY A 9 -4.66 5.78 7.54
N GLY A 10 -4.72 4.85 8.49
CA GLY A 10 -3.64 3.90 8.72
C GLY A 10 -3.37 2.98 7.53
N GLY A 11 -4.44 2.44 6.95
CA GLY A 11 -4.35 1.59 5.77
C GLY A 11 -3.85 2.34 4.54
N ALA A 12 -4.36 3.55 4.34
CA ALA A 12 -3.92 4.41 3.25
C ALA A 12 -2.43 4.75 3.38
N HIS A 13 -1.97 5.04 4.59
CA HIS A 13 -0.57 5.33 4.86
C HIS A 13 0.32 4.11 4.57
N ALA A 14 -0.11 2.92 4.98
CA ALA A 14 0.62 1.68 4.70
C ALA A 14 0.77 1.43 3.20
N LEU A 15 -0.30 1.65 2.42
CA LEU A 15 -0.25 1.53 0.97
C LEU A 15 0.67 2.57 0.35
N ALA A 16 0.58 3.82 0.81
CA ALA A 16 1.41 4.91 0.30
C ALA A 16 2.90 4.68 0.59
N ILE A 17 3.26 4.21 1.79
CA ILE A 17 4.64 3.86 2.13
C ILE A 17 5.13 2.75 1.19
N GLN A 18 4.29 1.77 0.93
CA GLN A 18 4.61 0.65 0.04
C GLN A 18 4.96 1.13 -1.37
N ILE A 19 4.23 2.12 -1.87
CA ILE A 19 4.42 2.65 -3.23
C ILE A 19 5.60 3.63 -3.29
N LEU A 20 5.68 4.54 -2.32
CA LEU A 20 6.65 5.64 -2.34
C LEU A 20 7.97 5.33 -1.64
N GLY A 21 7.97 4.38 -0.70
CA GLY A 21 9.17 3.99 0.03
C GLY A 21 9.68 5.01 1.04
N ASN A 22 8.92 6.06 1.33
CA ASN A 22 9.31 7.15 2.21
C ASN A 22 8.11 7.57 3.05
N VAL A 23 8.32 7.64 4.37
CA VAL A 23 7.25 7.95 5.34
C VAL A 23 6.70 9.36 5.14
N ASP A 24 7.57 10.34 4.91
CA ASP A 24 7.15 11.73 4.76
C ASP A 24 6.35 11.94 3.48
N ASP A 25 6.80 11.35 2.37
CA ASP A 25 6.09 11.41 1.10
C ASP A 25 4.75 10.69 1.17
N ALA A 26 4.71 9.55 1.87
CA ALA A 26 3.46 8.81 2.07
C ALA A 26 2.47 9.65 2.87
N ALA A 27 2.92 10.32 3.92
CA ALA A 27 2.07 11.21 4.71
C ALA A 27 1.52 12.35 3.86
N ASP A 28 2.35 12.94 2.99
CA ASP A 28 1.92 14.00 2.08
C ASP A 28 0.86 13.48 1.09
N ALA A 29 1.07 12.31 0.52
CA ALA A 29 0.13 11.70 -0.43
C ALA A 29 -1.24 11.44 0.23
N VAL A 30 -1.23 10.90 1.44
CA VAL A 30 -2.45 10.60 2.18
C VAL A 30 -3.17 11.91 2.58
N HIS A 31 -2.41 12.89 3.07
CA HIS A 31 -2.96 14.20 3.43
C HIS A 31 -3.62 14.87 2.22
N ASP A 32 -2.93 14.92 1.09
CA ASP A 32 -3.47 15.48 -0.15
C ASP A 32 -4.73 14.76 -0.61
N SER A 33 -4.76 13.42 -0.45
CA SER A 33 -5.91 12.60 -0.81
C SER A 33 -7.12 12.91 0.07
N PHE A 34 -6.92 13.05 1.39
CA PHE A 34 -7.99 13.47 2.30
C PHE A 34 -8.51 14.85 1.94
N ALA A 35 -7.62 15.80 1.71
CA ALA A 35 -8.00 17.17 1.36
C ALA A 35 -8.81 17.20 0.06
N SER A 36 -8.39 16.44 -0.95
CA SER A 36 -9.08 16.33 -2.23
C SER A 36 -10.48 15.77 -2.08
N VAL A 37 -10.62 14.68 -1.32
CA VAL A 37 -11.92 14.01 -1.12
C VAL A 37 -12.85 14.90 -0.30
N LEU A 38 -12.37 15.55 0.75
CA LEU A 38 -13.18 16.42 1.60
C LEU A 38 -13.63 17.69 0.88
N SER A 39 -12.83 18.18 -0.09
CA SER A 39 -13.20 19.35 -0.90
C SER A 39 -14.19 19.01 -2.00
N ARG A 40 -14.26 17.75 -2.43
CA ARG A 40 -15.19 17.28 -3.47
C ARG A 40 -15.84 15.96 -3.07
N PRO A 41 -16.69 15.97 -2.03
CA PRO A 41 -17.32 14.73 -1.57
C PRO A 41 -18.23 14.10 -2.61
N GLU A 42 -18.72 14.87 -3.58
CA GLU A 42 -19.56 14.39 -4.68
C GLU A 42 -18.80 13.51 -5.67
N ALA A 43 -17.48 13.51 -5.62
CA ALA A 43 -16.67 12.62 -6.45
C ALA A 43 -16.85 11.16 -6.06
N TYR A 44 -17.22 10.89 -4.82
CA TYR A 44 -17.51 9.54 -4.36
C TYR A 44 -19.01 9.23 -4.54
N ASP A 45 -19.29 8.11 -5.20
CA ASP A 45 -20.66 7.61 -5.38
C ASP A 45 -20.79 6.27 -4.65
N ARG A 46 -21.53 6.29 -3.52
CA ARG A 46 -21.70 5.07 -2.71
C ARG A 46 -22.51 3.98 -3.43
N HIS A 47 -23.23 4.31 -4.51
CA HIS A 47 -23.93 3.32 -5.34
C HIS A 47 -22.95 2.50 -6.20
N LYS A 48 -21.74 3.00 -6.43
CA LYS A 48 -20.72 2.32 -7.25
C LYS A 48 -19.82 1.40 -6.43
N GLY A 49 -19.91 1.45 -5.11
CA GLY A 49 -19.14 0.58 -4.26
C GLY A 49 -18.78 1.20 -2.91
N PRO A 50 -18.11 0.42 -2.03
CA PRO A 50 -17.73 0.91 -0.70
C PRO A 50 -16.63 1.97 -0.78
N LEU A 51 -16.55 2.78 0.28
CA LEU A 51 -15.60 3.89 0.37
C LEU A 51 -14.14 3.43 0.39
N LYS A 52 -13.84 2.35 1.10
CA LYS A 52 -12.46 1.90 1.33
C LYS A 52 -11.68 1.65 0.03
N PRO A 53 -12.13 0.77 -0.89
CA PRO A 53 -11.37 0.57 -2.12
C PRO A 53 -11.32 1.82 -2.99
N TRP A 54 -12.39 2.61 -3.03
CA TRP A 54 -12.41 3.85 -3.78
C TRP A 54 -11.36 4.84 -3.26
N PHE A 55 -11.30 5.02 -1.94
CA PHE A 55 -10.33 5.93 -1.32
C PHE A 55 -8.89 5.43 -1.52
N LEU A 56 -8.65 4.13 -1.37
CA LEU A 56 -7.33 3.56 -1.62
C LEU A 56 -6.88 3.76 -3.06
N ARG A 57 -7.81 3.71 -4.00
CA ARG A 57 -7.51 4.03 -5.40
C ARG A 57 -7.09 5.50 -5.57
N VAL A 58 -7.78 6.42 -4.88
CA VAL A 58 -7.41 7.84 -4.88
C VAL A 58 -5.99 8.03 -4.35
N VAL A 59 -5.67 7.39 -3.23
CA VAL A 59 -4.33 7.45 -2.62
C VAL A 59 -3.28 6.87 -3.56
N ARG A 60 -3.55 5.71 -4.15
CA ARG A 60 -2.64 5.07 -5.09
C ARG A 60 -2.36 5.96 -6.30
N ASN A 61 -3.41 6.52 -6.88
CA ASN A 61 -3.27 7.42 -8.03
C ASN A 61 -2.42 8.65 -7.68
N ARG A 62 -2.59 9.19 -6.47
CA ARG A 62 -1.78 10.31 -6.00
C ARG A 62 -0.31 9.91 -5.86
N CYS A 63 -0.03 8.74 -5.31
CA CYS A 63 1.33 8.23 -5.18
C CYS A 63 1.99 8.04 -6.55
N LEU A 64 1.27 7.46 -7.51
CA LEU A 64 1.79 7.27 -8.86
C LEU A 64 2.06 8.60 -9.56
N ASP A 65 1.20 9.60 -9.34
CA ASP A 65 1.38 10.94 -9.88
C ASP A 65 2.66 11.57 -9.32
N MET A 66 2.92 11.42 -8.02
CA MET A 66 4.14 11.90 -7.38
C MET A 66 5.39 11.24 -7.98
N ILE A 67 5.34 9.94 -8.22
CA ILE A 67 6.45 9.20 -8.85
C ILE A 67 6.72 9.74 -10.25
N ARG A 68 5.67 9.95 -11.05
CA ARG A 68 5.82 10.48 -12.41
C ARG A 68 6.48 11.86 -12.41
N ARG A 69 6.10 12.72 -11.47
CA ARG A 69 6.68 14.07 -11.35
C ARG A 69 8.16 14.00 -10.99
N ARG A 70 8.54 13.07 -10.10
CA ARG A 70 9.94 12.88 -9.70
C ARG A 70 10.82 12.37 -10.83
N ARG A 71 10.29 11.48 -11.68
CA ARG A 71 11.04 10.97 -12.83
C ARG A 71 11.39 12.11 -13.80
N GLY A 72 10.53 13.14 -13.88
CA GLY A 72 10.80 14.33 -14.68
C GLY A 72 11.92 15.19 -14.11
N ASP A 73 12.17 15.13 -12.80
CA ASP A 73 13.17 15.94 -12.10
C ASP A 73 14.51 15.23 -11.90
N ALA A 74 14.69 14.04 -12.44
CA ALA A 74 15.95 13.28 -12.48
C ALA A 74 16.64 13.07 -11.14
N VAL A 75 15.88 12.93 -10.05
CA VAL A 75 16.46 12.59 -8.75
C VAL A 75 16.37 11.07 -8.57
N PRO A 76 17.50 10.37 -8.45
CA PRO A 76 17.45 8.94 -8.17
C PRO A 76 16.86 8.71 -6.78
N VAL A 77 15.70 8.04 -6.76
CA VAL A 77 15.09 7.66 -5.50
C VAL A 77 15.79 6.40 -5.01
N GLU A 78 16.89 6.60 -4.34
CA GLU A 78 17.54 5.51 -3.65
C GLU A 78 17.21 5.60 -2.19
N GLN A 79 16.02 5.25 -1.76
CA GLN A 79 15.94 4.92 -0.34
C GLN A 79 14.59 4.42 0.05
N LEU A 80 14.54 3.11 0.22
CA LEU A 80 13.62 2.49 1.13
C LEU A 80 14.03 2.96 2.53
N ALA A 81 13.27 3.87 3.10
CA ALA A 81 13.47 4.22 4.49
C ALA A 81 13.17 2.97 5.33
N ASP A 82 14.12 2.54 6.13
CA ASP A 82 13.88 1.47 7.09
C ASP A 82 12.72 1.88 7.97
N PRO A 83 11.68 1.04 8.08
CA PRO A 83 10.62 1.33 9.02
C PRO A 83 11.22 1.30 10.42
N SER A 84 11.16 2.44 11.11
CA SER A 84 11.60 2.49 12.49
C SER A 84 10.75 1.53 13.32
N PRO A 85 11.36 0.58 14.04
CA PRO A 85 10.58 -0.35 14.85
C PRO A 85 9.81 0.41 15.92
N ASN A 86 8.55 0.02 16.11
CA ASN A 86 7.73 0.58 17.17
C ASN A 86 8.27 0.10 18.52
N PRO A 87 8.73 1.00 19.41
CA PRO A 87 9.36 0.58 20.67
C PRO A 87 8.43 -0.12 21.66
N GLU A 88 7.13 -0.16 21.40
CA GLU A 88 6.15 -0.80 22.28
C GLU A 88 5.92 -2.28 21.98
N GLU A 89 6.47 -2.81 20.90
CA GLU A 89 6.31 -4.22 20.55
C GLU A 89 7.28 -5.09 21.32
N SER A 90 6.84 -6.32 21.64
CA SER A 90 7.72 -7.30 22.29
C SER A 90 8.85 -7.71 21.33
N ALA A 91 10.01 -8.10 21.87
CA ALA A 91 11.17 -8.48 21.08
C ALA A 91 10.88 -9.59 20.05
N ALA A 92 10.03 -10.59 20.41
CA ALA A 92 9.64 -11.66 19.49
C ALA A 92 8.76 -11.15 18.36
N SER A 93 7.83 -10.22 18.68
CA SER A 93 6.95 -9.59 17.71
C SER A 93 7.76 -8.69 16.77
N GLU A 94 8.72 -7.94 17.32
CA GLU A 94 9.62 -7.09 16.54
C GLU A 94 10.44 -7.90 15.56
N GLN A 95 10.96 -9.07 15.97
CA GLN A 95 11.74 -9.94 15.09
C GLN A 95 10.89 -10.47 13.93
N ARG A 96 9.65 -10.89 14.21
CA ARG A 96 8.74 -11.35 13.16
C ARG A 96 8.39 -10.22 12.20
N SER A 97 8.07 -9.05 12.72
CA SER A 97 7.74 -7.88 11.91
C SER A 97 8.92 -7.46 11.04
N ALA A 98 10.13 -7.49 11.60
CA ALA A 98 11.35 -7.17 10.86
C ALA A 98 11.62 -8.19 9.76
N MET A 99 11.41 -9.49 10.01
CA MET A 99 11.59 -10.56 9.02
C MET A 99 10.59 -10.40 7.87
N ILE A 100 9.33 -10.14 8.19
CA ILE A 100 8.30 -9.93 7.17
C ILE A 100 8.60 -8.69 6.35
N ALA A 101 8.96 -7.59 7.00
CA ALA A 101 9.31 -6.36 6.31
C ALA A 101 10.52 -6.55 5.38
N ALA A 102 11.54 -7.27 5.85
CA ALA A 102 12.72 -7.56 5.03
C ALA A 102 12.36 -8.45 3.84
N ALA A 103 11.52 -9.47 4.04
CA ALA A 103 11.08 -10.35 2.97
C ALA A 103 10.25 -9.58 1.93
N LEU A 104 9.33 -8.72 2.37
CA LEU A 104 8.53 -7.87 1.48
C LEU A 104 9.42 -6.93 0.67
N ALA A 105 10.48 -6.39 1.28
CA ALA A 105 11.40 -5.49 0.61
C ALA A 105 12.14 -6.15 -0.56
N THR A 106 12.27 -7.48 -0.55
CA THR A 106 12.92 -8.23 -1.65
C THR A 106 12.00 -8.43 -2.85
N LEU A 107 10.68 -8.20 -2.69
CA LEU A 107 9.71 -8.42 -3.75
C LEU A 107 9.63 -7.22 -4.68
N ASP A 108 9.23 -7.48 -5.93
CA ASP A 108 8.87 -6.42 -6.87
C ASP A 108 7.71 -5.59 -6.30
N GLY A 109 7.65 -4.31 -6.66
CA GLY A 109 6.60 -3.40 -6.18
C GLY A 109 5.20 -3.94 -6.41
N ASP A 110 4.94 -4.52 -7.58
CA ASP A 110 3.62 -5.09 -7.92
C ASP A 110 3.24 -6.24 -6.98
N LYS A 111 4.19 -7.08 -6.63
CA LYS A 111 3.96 -8.21 -5.71
C LYS A 111 3.70 -7.73 -4.30
N ARG A 112 4.50 -6.77 -3.80
CA ARG A 112 4.29 -6.19 -2.47
C ARG A 112 2.92 -5.53 -2.37
N GLU A 113 2.53 -4.79 -3.38
CA GLU A 113 1.28 -4.04 -3.40
C GLU A 113 0.07 -4.96 -3.23
N VAL A 114 0.02 -6.08 -3.97
CA VAL A 114 -1.12 -7.00 -3.86
C VAL A 114 -1.17 -7.70 -2.49
N ILE A 115 -0.02 -7.98 -1.90
CA ILE A 115 0.03 -8.54 -0.54
C ILE A 115 -0.51 -7.54 0.48
N VAL A 116 -0.09 -6.28 0.40
CA VAL A 116 -0.60 -5.23 1.28
C VAL A 116 -2.10 -5.08 1.12
N LEU A 117 -2.61 -5.01 -0.12
CA LEU A 117 -4.03 -4.85 -0.37
C LEU A 117 -4.85 -6.07 0.10
N ARG A 118 -4.36 -7.27 -0.11
CA ARG A 118 -5.10 -8.49 0.24
C ARG A 118 -4.90 -8.92 1.70
N ASP A 119 -3.66 -9.07 2.12
CA ASP A 119 -3.36 -9.71 3.40
C ASP A 119 -3.33 -8.71 4.56
N TYR A 120 -2.97 -7.47 4.31
CA TYR A 120 -2.94 -6.42 5.34
C TYR A 120 -4.22 -5.60 5.38
N LEU A 121 -4.71 -5.15 4.23
CA LEU A 121 -5.89 -4.30 4.14
C LEU A 121 -7.19 -5.07 3.94
N ASP A 122 -7.11 -6.37 3.73
CA ASP A 122 -8.24 -7.30 3.70
C ASP A 122 -9.27 -6.99 2.61
N LEU A 123 -8.80 -6.56 1.43
CA LEU A 123 -9.67 -6.31 0.30
C LEU A 123 -10.01 -7.61 -0.45
N SER A 124 -11.20 -7.65 -1.03
CA SER A 124 -11.59 -8.73 -1.93
C SER A 124 -10.84 -8.63 -3.26
N TYR A 125 -10.81 -9.70 -4.02
CA TYR A 125 -10.18 -9.68 -5.35
C TYR A 125 -10.83 -8.65 -6.27
N ALA A 126 -12.16 -8.52 -6.20
CA ALA A 126 -12.89 -7.51 -6.98
C ALA A 126 -12.49 -6.09 -6.57
N GLU A 127 -12.35 -5.85 -5.27
CA GLU A 127 -11.93 -4.55 -4.75
C GLU A 127 -10.50 -4.21 -5.14
N ILE A 128 -9.60 -5.19 -5.08
CA ILE A 128 -8.22 -5.01 -5.53
C ILE A 128 -8.16 -4.70 -7.03
N ALA A 129 -8.99 -5.42 -7.82
CA ALA A 129 -9.09 -5.15 -9.25
C ALA A 129 -9.48 -3.70 -9.53
N ASP A 130 -10.43 -3.17 -8.76
CA ASP A 130 -10.84 -1.76 -8.87
C ASP A 130 -9.72 -0.80 -8.48
N VAL A 131 -8.99 -1.09 -7.39
CA VAL A 131 -7.88 -0.23 -6.93
C VAL A 131 -6.77 -0.19 -7.98
N LEU A 132 -6.41 -1.35 -8.53
CA LEU A 132 -5.30 -1.45 -9.48
C LEU A 132 -5.68 -1.16 -10.93
N GLY A 133 -6.98 -1.18 -11.24
CA GLY A 133 -7.45 -0.98 -12.62
C GLY A 133 -7.11 -2.16 -13.53
N VAL A 134 -7.17 -3.39 -13.02
CA VAL A 134 -6.88 -4.62 -13.76
C VAL A 134 -8.01 -5.62 -13.59
N ALA A 135 -8.00 -6.70 -14.39
CA ALA A 135 -8.98 -7.77 -14.29
C ALA A 135 -8.76 -8.61 -13.02
N GLN A 136 -9.83 -9.20 -12.49
CA GLN A 136 -9.72 -10.07 -11.30
C GLN A 136 -8.78 -11.25 -11.51
N GLY A 137 -8.77 -11.84 -12.70
CA GLY A 137 -7.85 -12.92 -13.02
C GLY A 137 -6.38 -12.50 -12.88
N THR A 138 -6.07 -11.26 -13.25
CA THR A 138 -4.74 -10.68 -13.07
C THR A 138 -4.41 -10.52 -11.59
N VAL A 139 -5.38 -10.09 -10.77
CA VAL A 139 -5.20 -9.98 -9.31
C VAL A 139 -4.88 -11.37 -8.72
N MET A 140 -5.65 -12.38 -9.08
CA MET A 140 -5.44 -13.75 -8.59
C MET A 140 -4.05 -14.26 -8.93
N SER A 141 -3.60 -14.06 -10.17
CA SER A 141 -2.26 -14.46 -10.62
C SER A 141 -1.16 -13.71 -9.86
N ARG A 142 -1.33 -12.41 -9.68
CA ARG A 142 -0.35 -11.58 -8.96
C ARG A 142 -0.25 -12.00 -7.48
N ILE A 143 -1.37 -12.25 -6.83
CA ILE A 143 -1.40 -12.68 -5.43
C ILE A 143 -0.70 -14.04 -5.29
N HIS A 144 -1.00 -14.98 -6.18
CA HIS A 144 -0.38 -16.30 -6.14
C HIS A 144 1.14 -16.20 -6.27
N ARG A 145 1.62 -15.47 -7.27
CA ARG A 145 3.05 -15.27 -7.49
C ARG A 145 3.72 -14.50 -6.33
N ALA A 146 3.01 -13.51 -5.80
CA ALA A 146 3.52 -12.72 -4.68
C ALA A 146 3.67 -13.57 -3.42
N ARG A 147 2.69 -14.43 -3.12
CA ARG A 147 2.74 -15.31 -1.96
C ARG A 147 3.84 -16.37 -2.09
N LEU A 148 4.05 -16.90 -3.29
CA LEU A 148 5.17 -17.82 -3.54
C LEU A 148 6.52 -17.13 -3.32
N ALA A 149 6.68 -15.92 -3.86
CA ALA A 149 7.91 -15.16 -3.70
C ALA A 149 8.16 -14.80 -2.23
N LEU A 150 7.10 -14.44 -1.50
CA LEU A 150 7.22 -14.13 -0.08
C LEU A 150 7.61 -15.38 0.72
N LYS A 151 7.01 -16.52 0.41
CA LYS A 151 7.34 -17.78 1.06
C LYS A 151 8.80 -18.16 0.85
N GLU A 152 9.31 -18.00 -0.37
CA GLU A 152 10.72 -18.26 -0.68
C GLU A 152 11.64 -17.32 0.08
N ALA A 153 11.29 -16.03 0.14
CA ALA A 153 12.06 -15.04 0.87
C ALA A 153 12.10 -15.35 2.37
N LEU A 154 10.97 -15.77 2.95
CA LEU A 154 10.88 -16.14 4.36
C LEU A 154 11.60 -17.47 4.65
N GLY A 155 11.54 -18.42 3.70
CA GLY A 155 12.21 -19.72 3.84
C GLY A 155 13.72 -19.60 3.93
N SER A 156 14.32 -18.58 3.31
CA SER A 156 15.76 -18.36 3.37
C SER A 156 16.24 -17.90 4.76
N TYR A 157 15.33 -17.48 5.63
CA TYR A 157 15.64 -17.08 6.99
C TYR A 157 15.56 -18.23 8.00
N ASP A 158 14.95 -19.35 7.62
CA ASP A 158 14.78 -20.52 8.50
C ASP A 158 15.96 -21.50 8.41
N GLU A 159 16.92 -21.22 7.56
CA GLU A 159 18.15 -21.99 7.48
C GLU A 159 19.25 -21.30 8.31
#